data_67d1176624670a9922bb1674ef9e23c2
#
_entry.id   67d1176624670a9922bb1674ef9e23c2
#
_cell.length_a   1.000
_cell.length_b   1.000
_cell.length_c   1.000
_cell.angle_alpha   90.00
_cell.angle_beta   90.00
_cell.angle_gamma   90.00
#
_symmetry.space_group_name_H-M   'P 1'
#
loop_
_entity.id
_entity.type
_entity.pdbx_description
1 polymer ?
#
loop_
_entity_poly.entity_id
_entity_poly.type
_entity_poly.pdbx_seq_one_letter_code
_entity_poly.pdbx_strand_id
1 'polypeptide(L)' 'MNVYIEAESKSKKIKFKGTVSQLLKKLRINPETVIVSKNSELVTEEEALRDSDEVKLLSVISGG' A
#
# COMPACT_ATOMS: atom_id res chain seq x y z
N MET A 1 11.44 -0.93 -2.19
CA MET A 1 10.22 -0.97 -1.37
C MET A 1 9.55 -2.34 -1.49
N ASN A 2 9.19 -2.90 -0.37
CA ASN A 2 8.40 -4.14 -0.37
C ASN A 2 6.93 -3.76 -0.15
N VAL A 3 6.06 -4.23 -1.03
CA VAL A 3 4.62 -3.97 -0.91
C VAL A 3 3.89 -5.30 -0.83
N TYR A 4 3.23 -5.53 0.28
CA TYR A 4 2.40 -6.71 0.46
C TYR A 4 0.95 -6.34 0.15
N ILE A 5 0.32 -7.10 -0.73
CA ILE A 5 -1.07 -6.88 -1.11
C ILE A 5 -1.90 -8.03 -0.58
N GLU A 6 -2.63 -7.77 0.50
CA GLU A 6 -3.40 -8.80 1.18
C GLU A 6 -4.44 -9.46 0.26
N ALA A 7 -5.12 -8.66 -0.54
CA ALA A 7 -6.16 -9.18 -1.44
C ALA A 7 -5.61 -10.22 -2.43
N GLU A 8 -4.33 -10.14 -2.75
CA GLU A 8 -3.68 -11.06 -3.68
C GLU A 8 -2.79 -12.07 -2.96
N SER A 9 -2.63 -11.92 -1.65
CA SER A 9 -1.71 -12.71 -0.84
C SER A 9 -0.30 -12.73 -1.44
N LYS A 10 0.13 -11.60 -1.99
CA LYS A 10 1.42 -11.49 -2.66
C LYS A 10 2.17 -10.26 -2.19
N SER A 11 3.49 -10.37 -2.16
CA SER A 11 4.34 -9.21 -1.94
C SER A 11 5.12 -8.94 -3.22
N LYS A 12 5.38 -7.66 -3.47
CA LYS A 12 6.11 -7.21 -4.64
C LYS A 12 7.24 -6.31 -4.20
N LYS A 13 8.38 -6.42 -4.90
CA LYS A 13 9.48 -5.48 -4.74
C LYS A 13 9.40 -4.48 -5.87
N ILE A 14 9.23 -3.21 -5.53
CA ILE A 14 9.17 -2.16 -6.54
C ILE A 14 10.03 -0.98 -6.11
N LYS A 15 10.53 -0.24 -7.09
CA LYS A 15 11.20 1.02 -6.83
C LYS A 15 10.17 2.12 -6.95
N PHE A 16 9.97 2.84 -5.86
CA PHE A 16 8.97 3.89 -5.84
C PHE A 16 9.32 4.94 -4.81
N LYS A 17 9.02 6.18 -5.14
CA LYS A 17 9.17 7.30 -4.23
C LYS A 17 8.00 8.24 -4.50
N GLY A 18 7.25 8.57 -3.46
CA GLY A 18 6.09 9.43 -3.59
C GLY A 18 5.14 9.19 -2.43
N THR A 19 3.89 9.55 -2.62
CA THR A 19 2.89 9.37 -1.58
C THR A 19 2.17 8.04 -1.73
N VAL A 20 1.47 7.64 -0.65
CA VAL A 20 0.62 6.44 -0.68
C VAL A 20 -0.39 6.53 -1.82
N SER A 21 -1.01 7.70 -1.99
CA SER A 21 -1.99 7.89 -3.05
C SER A 21 -1.39 7.61 -4.43
N GLN A 22 -0.17 8.08 -4.66
CA GLN A 22 0.51 7.85 -5.93
C GLN A 22 0.84 6.37 -6.12
N LEU A 23 1.25 5.70 -5.04
CA LEU A 23 1.53 4.27 -5.11
C LEU A 23 0.28 3.47 -5.49
N LEU A 24 -0.85 3.78 -4.87
CA LEU A 24 -2.09 3.10 -5.15
C LEU A 24 -2.52 3.30 -6.60
N LYS A 25 -2.33 4.50 -7.14
CA LYS A 25 -2.60 4.76 -8.55
C LYS A 25 -1.71 3.95 -9.46
N LYS A 26 -0.42 3.85 -9.11
CA LYS A 26 0.53 3.06 -9.87
C LYS A 26 0.13 1.59 -9.92
N LEU A 27 -0.38 1.08 -8.81
CA LEU A 27 -0.79 -0.31 -8.69
C LEU A 27 -2.24 -0.55 -9.14
N ARG A 28 -2.95 0.53 -9.50
CA ARG A 28 -4.36 0.48 -9.90
C ARG A 28 -5.25 -0.09 -8.80
N ILE A 29 -4.97 0.30 -7.58
CA ILE A 29 -5.74 -0.11 -6.41
C ILE A 29 -6.58 1.06 -5.92
N ASN A 30 -7.87 0.80 -5.69
CA ASN A 30 -8.78 1.81 -5.18
C ASN A 30 -8.45 2.07 -3.70
N PRO A 31 -8.10 3.31 -3.32
CA PRO A 31 -7.75 3.62 -1.93
C PRO A 31 -8.89 3.38 -0.94
N GLU A 32 -10.14 3.34 -1.42
CA GLU A 32 -11.27 3.08 -0.53
C GLU A 32 -11.37 1.62 -0.11
N THR A 33 -10.65 0.74 -0.78
CA THR A 33 -10.74 -0.69 -0.52
C THR A 33 -9.61 -1.22 0.35
N VAL A 34 -8.66 -0.37 0.72
CA VAL A 34 -7.49 -0.81 1.48
C VAL A 34 -7.16 0.15 2.61
N ILE A 35 -6.54 -0.41 3.64
CA ILE A 35 -5.88 0.36 4.67
C ILE A 35 -4.39 0.16 4.43
N VAL A 36 -3.63 1.25 4.48
CA VAL A 36 -2.21 1.20 4.20
C VAL A 36 -1.40 1.26 5.48
N SER A 37 -0.46 0.36 5.60
CA SER A 37 0.48 0.32 6.71
C SER A 37 1.89 0.55 6.15
N LYS A 38 2.65 1.40 6.83
CA LYS A 38 4.04 1.69 6.49
C LYS A 38 4.89 1.36 7.70
N ASN A 39 5.83 0.41 7.54
CA ASN A 39 6.70 -0.01 8.64
C ASN A 39 5.91 -0.35 9.90
N SER A 40 4.81 -1.07 9.73
CA SER A 40 3.91 -1.52 10.79
C SER A 40 3.07 -0.44 11.44
N GLU A 41 2.98 0.74 10.82
CA GLU A 41 2.13 1.81 11.31
C GLU A 41 1.09 2.17 10.26
N LEU A 42 -0.16 2.35 10.69
CA LEU A 42 -1.21 2.78 9.77
C LEU A 42 -0.96 4.22 9.34
N VAL A 43 -1.08 4.47 8.06
CA VAL A 43 -0.83 5.79 7.50
C VAL A 43 -1.93 6.18 6.54
N THR A 44 -2.02 7.48 6.25
CA THR A 44 -3.00 8.00 5.31
C THR A 44 -2.43 8.05 3.90
N GLU A 45 -3.28 8.40 2.93
CA GLU A 45 -2.87 8.50 1.53
C GLU A 45 -1.84 9.59 1.28
N GLU A 46 -1.70 10.54 2.20
CA GLU A 46 -0.76 11.65 2.05
C GLU A 46 0.64 11.31 2.55
N GLU A 47 0.80 10.17 3.17
CA GLU A 47 2.08 9.77 3.72
C GLU A 47 3.11 9.56 2.63
N ALA A 48 4.32 10.10 2.85
CA ALA A 48 5.43 9.93 1.90
C ALA A 48 6.06 8.54 2.07
N LEU A 49 6.40 7.93 0.96
CA LEU A 49 7.01 6.60 0.93
C LEU A 49 8.38 6.67 0.27
N ARG A 50 9.28 5.81 0.71
CA ARG A 50 10.64 5.68 0.18
C ARG A 50 10.93 4.24 -0.19
N ASP A 51 11.98 4.02 -1.00
CA ASP A 51 12.37 2.67 -1.40
C ASP A 51 12.70 1.75 -0.23
N SER A 52 13.10 2.30 0.90
CA SER A 52 13.45 1.48 2.08
C SER A 52 12.24 1.11 2.93
N ASP A 53 11.08 1.65 2.61
CA ASP A 53 9.89 1.40 3.42
C ASP A 53 9.27 0.04 3.11
N GLU A 54 8.60 -0.51 4.11
CA GLU A 54 7.84 -1.74 3.97
C GLU A 54 6.36 -1.37 4.08
N VAL A 55 5.63 -1.63 3.00
CA VAL A 55 4.23 -1.22 2.87
C VAL A 55 3.33 -2.44 2.81
N LYS A 56 2.22 -2.37 3.53
CA LYS A 56 1.19 -3.41 3.46
C LYS A 56 -0.13 -2.77 3.06
N LEU A 57 -0.79 -3.36 2.10
CA LEU A 57 -2.11 -2.93 1.65
C LEU A 57 -3.12 -3.95 2.17
N LEU A 58 -3.80 -3.59 3.25
CA LEU A 58 -4.73 -4.49 3.92
C LEU A 58 -6.13 -4.29 3.37
N SER A 59 -6.79 -5.37 3.00
CA SER A 59 -8.13 -5.30 2.46
C SER A 59 -9.13 -4.97 3.57
N VAL A 60 -10.01 -3.98 3.31
CA VAL A 60 -11.03 -3.59 4.27
C VAL A 60 -12.42 -3.97 3.80
N ILE A 61 -12.53 -4.53 2.61
CA ILE A 61 -13.83 -4.93 2.11
C ILE A 61 -14.18 -6.29 2.70
N SER A 62 -15.17 -6.30 3.57
CA SER A 62 -15.78 -7.55 3.96
C SER A 62 -16.50 -8.05 2.71
N GLY A 63 -16.24 -9.26 2.29
CA GLY A 63 -16.77 -9.82 1.07
C GLY A 63 -18.29 -9.81 0.91
N GLY A 64 -18.88 -8.79 1.40
CA GLY A 64 -20.30 -8.58 1.20
C GLY A 64 -20.53 -7.85 -0.09
#